data_d180532180b35a3d850c4390798bf0ce
#
_entry.id   d180532180b35a3d850c4390798bf0ce
#
_cell.length_a   1.000
_cell.length_b   1.000
_cell.length_c   1.000
_cell.angle_alpha   90.00
_cell.angle_beta   90.00
_cell.angle_gamma   90.00
#
_symmetry.space_group_name_H-M   'P 1'
#
loop_
_entity.id
_entity.type
_entity.pdbx_description
1 polymer ?
#
loop_
_entity_poly.entity_id
_entity_poly.type
_entity_poly.pdbx_seq_one_letter_code
_entity_poly.pdbx_strand_id
1 'polypeptide(L)'
;MSEKVKPYKESELGKKEQVKQMFDNISGNYDGLNRVISFGTDVKWRKKIVAFLKEKSPDSILDIATGTGDLAIAMANTGAKNIVGLDLSPGMLEVGKKKVANKNLQNTIEMVVGDSENLPFEDNSFDAITVAFGVRNFENLEKGLEEIHRVLRPGGNFVVLETSVPTRTPFKQGYKIYTKYVLPSIGNLFSKDRSAYKYLSESASVFPHGQAFNNILKKIGFIGIENKPQTMGVASIYVASK
;
A
#
# COMPACT_ATOMS: atom_id res chain seq x y z
N MET A 1 10.61 -19.89 11.42
CA MET A 1 9.53 -18.97 11.03
C MET A 1 9.78 -17.66 11.74
N SER A 2 10.04 -16.54 11.01
CA SER A 2 10.18 -15.24 11.64
C SER A 2 8.86 -14.88 12.32
N GLU A 3 8.91 -14.46 13.57
CA GLU A 3 7.74 -14.04 14.33
C GLU A 3 7.02 -12.94 13.55
N LYS A 4 5.74 -13.17 13.22
CA LYS A 4 4.95 -12.19 12.46
C LYS A 4 4.77 -10.93 13.31
N VAL A 5 5.26 -9.80 12.84
CA VAL A 5 5.06 -8.50 13.51
C VAL A 5 3.56 -8.19 13.55
N LYS A 6 3.04 -7.89 14.76
CA LYS A 6 1.64 -7.56 15.03
C LYS A 6 1.54 -6.17 15.68
N PRO A 7 0.44 -5.40 15.42
CA PRO A 7 0.24 -4.09 16.06
C PRO A 7 0.18 -4.12 17.59
N TYR A 8 -0.55 -5.08 18.13
CA TYR A 8 -0.82 -5.20 19.58
C TYR A 8 -0.33 -6.57 20.09
N LYS A 9 0.86 -6.60 20.69
CA LYS A 9 1.55 -7.85 21.06
C LYS A 9 0.80 -8.68 22.10
N GLU A 10 0.03 -8.02 22.97
CA GLU A 10 -0.72 -8.65 24.06
C GLU A 10 -2.13 -9.11 23.62
N SER A 11 -2.52 -8.83 22.37
CA SER A 11 -3.83 -9.21 21.84
C SER A 11 -3.79 -10.64 21.30
N GLU A 12 -4.81 -11.44 21.63
CA GLU A 12 -5.01 -12.79 21.12
C GLU A 12 -5.53 -12.81 19.66
N LEU A 13 -5.99 -11.68 19.15
CA LEU A 13 -6.50 -11.55 17.78
C LEU A 13 -5.44 -11.89 16.73
N GLY A 14 -5.87 -12.36 15.57
CA GLY A 14 -5.03 -12.53 14.37
C GLY A 14 -4.40 -11.22 13.91
N LYS A 15 -3.34 -11.30 13.10
CA LYS A 15 -2.68 -10.09 12.56
C LYS A 15 -3.68 -9.23 11.78
N LYS A 16 -4.53 -9.84 10.98
CA LYS A 16 -5.52 -9.17 10.12
C LYS A 16 -6.49 -8.30 10.94
N GLU A 17 -7.08 -8.86 11.98
CA GLU A 17 -8.03 -8.15 12.85
C GLU A 17 -7.34 -7.01 13.60
N GLN A 18 -6.11 -7.23 14.08
CA GLN A 18 -5.33 -6.19 14.75
C GLN A 18 -4.98 -5.04 13.80
N VAL A 19 -4.60 -5.35 12.55
CA VAL A 19 -4.31 -4.36 11.51
C VAL A 19 -5.56 -3.55 11.17
N LYS A 20 -6.72 -4.22 10.99
CA LYS A 20 -8.01 -3.56 10.78
C LYS A 20 -8.31 -2.58 11.92
N GLN A 21 -8.28 -3.06 13.17
CA GLN A 21 -8.55 -2.24 14.34
C GLN A 21 -7.62 -1.04 14.47
N MET A 22 -6.32 -1.25 14.19
CA MET A 22 -5.32 -0.20 14.22
C MET A 22 -5.63 0.90 13.18
N PHE A 23 -5.92 0.53 11.94
CA PHE A 23 -6.23 1.50 10.90
C PHE A 23 -7.57 2.20 11.12
N ASP A 24 -8.59 1.52 11.65
CA ASP A 24 -9.83 2.16 12.08
C ASP A 24 -9.56 3.26 13.11
N ASN A 25 -8.71 2.99 14.12
CA ASN A 25 -8.39 3.93 15.19
C ASN A 25 -7.63 5.18 14.71
N ILE A 26 -6.76 5.07 13.71
CA ILE A 26 -5.92 6.18 13.23
C ILE A 26 -6.47 6.88 11.98
N SER A 27 -7.58 6.41 11.42
CA SER A 27 -8.11 6.85 10.12
C SER A 27 -8.28 8.37 9.98
N GLY A 28 -8.72 9.04 11.05
CA GLY A 28 -8.97 10.49 11.04
C GLY A 28 -7.73 11.36 10.87
N ASN A 29 -6.55 10.90 11.26
CA ASN A 29 -5.29 11.66 11.20
C ASN A 29 -4.26 11.05 10.24
N TYR A 30 -4.63 9.96 9.56
CA TYR A 30 -3.72 9.15 8.76
C TYR A 30 -3.00 9.91 7.66
N ASP A 31 -3.74 10.70 6.87
CA ASP A 31 -3.18 11.43 5.73
C ASP A 31 -2.17 12.51 6.17
N GLY A 32 -2.53 13.29 7.19
CA GLY A 32 -1.66 14.35 7.71
C GLY A 32 -0.34 13.79 8.20
N LEU A 33 -0.40 12.66 8.90
CA LEU A 33 0.79 12.04 9.45
C LEU A 33 1.67 11.39 8.37
N ASN A 34 1.09 10.72 7.38
CA ASN A 34 1.86 10.19 6.24
C ASN A 34 2.60 11.31 5.50
N ARG A 35 1.99 12.49 5.35
CA ARG A 35 2.65 13.68 4.78
C ARG A 35 3.86 14.11 5.62
N VAL A 36 3.71 14.14 6.94
CA VAL A 36 4.81 14.51 7.84
C VAL A 36 5.93 13.46 7.78
N ILE A 37 5.61 12.17 7.90
CA ILE A 37 6.57 11.07 7.89
C ILE A 37 7.32 11.00 6.54
N SER A 38 6.63 11.19 5.43
CA SER A 38 7.23 11.14 4.10
C SER A 38 7.86 12.45 3.63
N PHE A 39 7.75 13.52 4.42
CA PHE A 39 8.08 14.90 3.98
C PHE A 39 7.38 15.24 2.65
N GLY A 40 6.15 14.74 2.44
CA GLY A 40 5.35 14.94 1.23
C GLY A 40 5.87 14.22 -0.02
N THR A 41 6.91 13.38 0.09
CA THR A 41 7.46 12.66 -1.07
C THR A 41 6.54 11.53 -1.55
N ASP A 42 5.64 11.03 -0.70
CA ASP A 42 4.60 10.07 -1.03
C ASP A 42 3.71 10.52 -2.20
N VAL A 43 3.43 11.83 -2.30
CA VAL A 43 2.69 12.42 -3.42
C VAL A 43 3.44 12.27 -4.75
N LYS A 44 4.76 12.51 -4.71
CA LYS A 44 5.61 12.37 -5.91
C LYS A 44 5.67 10.92 -6.38
N TRP A 45 5.73 9.98 -5.45
CA TRP A 45 5.74 8.55 -5.78
C TRP A 45 4.41 8.10 -6.39
N ARG A 46 3.26 8.52 -5.82
CA ARG A 46 1.94 8.23 -6.39
C ARG A 46 1.77 8.84 -7.79
N LYS A 47 2.26 10.07 -8.02
CA LYS A 47 2.26 10.68 -9.37
C LYS A 47 3.02 9.84 -10.40
N LYS A 48 4.12 9.18 -10.03
CA LYS A 48 4.87 8.29 -10.92
C LYS A 48 4.06 7.05 -11.29
N ILE A 49 3.31 6.46 -10.33
CA ILE A 49 2.40 5.34 -10.61
C ILE A 49 1.31 5.78 -11.59
N VAL A 50 0.68 6.92 -11.32
CA VAL A 50 -0.36 7.47 -12.20
C VAL A 50 0.18 7.72 -13.61
N ALA A 51 1.37 8.31 -13.75
CA ALA A 51 2.00 8.55 -15.05
C ALA A 51 2.24 7.22 -15.80
N PHE A 52 2.79 6.21 -15.11
CA PHE A 52 3.01 4.88 -15.70
C PHE A 52 1.70 4.24 -16.15
N LEU A 53 0.65 4.25 -15.31
CA LEU A 53 -0.63 3.64 -15.67
C LEU A 53 -1.35 4.43 -16.77
N LYS A 54 -1.21 5.76 -16.81
CA LYS A 54 -1.77 6.58 -17.89
C LYS A 54 -1.24 6.18 -19.27
N GLU A 55 0.04 5.84 -19.38
CA GLU A 55 0.64 5.31 -20.63
C GLU A 55 0.08 3.94 -21.02
N LYS A 56 -0.41 3.16 -20.05
CA LYS A 56 -1.02 1.85 -20.27
C LYS A 56 -2.51 1.92 -20.59
N SER A 57 -3.14 3.07 -20.32
CA SER A 57 -4.57 3.34 -20.59
C SER A 57 -5.53 2.25 -20.06
N PRO A 58 -5.46 1.83 -18.80
CA PRO A 58 -6.37 0.83 -18.25
C PRO A 58 -7.80 1.38 -18.19
N ASP A 59 -8.79 0.58 -18.55
CA ASP A 59 -10.21 0.90 -18.38
C ASP A 59 -10.67 0.63 -16.93
N SER A 60 -10.13 -0.42 -16.31
CA SER A 60 -10.50 -0.86 -14.96
C SER A 60 -9.28 -0.98 -14.05
N ILE A 61 -9.34 -0.36 -12.87
CA ILE A 61 -8.25 -0.37 -11.87
C ILE A 61 -8.78 -0.83 -10.52
N LEU A 62 -8.05 -1.71 -9.85
CA LEU A 62 -8.27 -2.07 -8.45
C LEU A 62 -7.12 -1.53 -7.59
N ASP A 63 -7.44 -0.69 -6.61
CA ASP A 63 -6.50 -0.20 -5.60
C ASP A 63 -6.71 -0.95 -4.28
N ILE A 64 -5.84 -1.88 -3.96
CA ILE A 64 -5.94 -2.73 -2.78
C ILE A 64 -5.22 -2.09 -1.60
N ALA A 65 -5.81 -2.21 -0.41
CA ALA A 65 -5.41 -1.46 0.78
C ALA A 65 -5.39 0.04 0.48
N THR A 66 -6.47 0.52 -0.14
CA THR A 66 -6.61 1.89 -0.63
C THR A 66 -6.58 2.94 0.49
N GLY A 67 -6.86 2.53 1.73
CA GLY A 67 -6.92 3.39 2.89
C GLY A 67 -7.95 4.51 2.71
N THR A 68 -7.51 5.74 2.83
CA THR A 68 -8.34 6.94 2.61
C THR A 68 -8.49 7.31 1.13
N GLY A 69 -8.09 6.44 0.19
CA GLY A 69 -8.30 6.59 -1.24
C GLY A 69 -7.37 7.57 -1.97
N ASP A 70 -6.24 7.96 -1.37
CA ASP A 70 -5.34 8.96 -1.99
C ASP A 70 -4.82 8.51 -3.37
N LEU A 71 -4.46 7.22 -3.53
CA LEU A 71 -3.99 6.70 -4.81
C LEU A 71 -5.16 6.47 -5.76
N ALA A 72 -6.27 5.88 -5.31
CA ALA A 72 -7.49 5.70 -6.12
C ALA A 72 -7.96 7.02 -6.72
N ILE A 73 -8.02 8.09 -5.91
CA ILE A 73 -8.38 9.44 -6.37
C ILE A 73 -7.36 9.99 -7.39
N ALA A 74 -6.08 9.77 -7.16
CA ALA A 74 -5.05 10.22 -8.10
C ALA A 74 -5.13 9.48 -9.44
N MET A 75 -5.53 8.21 -9.43
CA MET A 75 -5.71 7.39 -10.65
C MET A 75 -6.88 7.80 -11.52
N ALA A 76 -7.83 8.60 -11.04
CA ALA A 76 -8.84 9.23 -11.93
C ALA A 76 -8.19 10.03 -13.07
N ASN A 77 -6.95 10.51 -12.90
CA ASN A 77 -6.20 11.20 -13.95
C ASN A 77 -5.62 10.26 -15.03
N THR A 78 -5.75 8.95 -14.89
CA THR A 78 -5.37 7.98 -15.95
C THR A 78 -6.38 7.95 -17.08
N GLY A 79 -7.62 8.34 -16.81
CA GLY A 79 -8.75 8.20 -17.74
C GLY A 79 -9.49 6.86 -17.59
N ALA A 80 -9.17 6.07 -16.57
CA ALA A 80 -9.88 4.82 -16.28
C ALA A 80 -11.37 5.08 -16.02
N LYS A 81 -12.21 4.21 -16.58
CA LYS A 81 -13.69 4.30 -16.47
C LYS A 81 -14.18 3.83 -15.12
N ASN A 82 -13.50 2.83 -14.54
CA ASN A 82 -13.87 2.22 -13.27
C ASN A 82 -12.64 2.03 -12.38
N ILE A 83 -12.68 2.58 -11.18
CA ILE A 83 -11.65 2.43 -10.15
C ILE A 83 -12.31 1.90 -8.89
N VAL A 84 -11.86 0.76 -8.42
CA VAL A 84 -12.33 0.19 -7.15
C VAL A 84 -11.22 0.36 -6.12
N GLY A 85 -11.51 1.07 -5.03
CA GLY A 85 -10.65 1.14 -3.85
C GLY A 85 -11.11 0.15 -2.80
N LEU A 86 -10.33 -0.90 -2.55
CA LEU A 86 -10.65 -1.94 -1.57
C LEU A 86 -9.77 -1.80 -0.33
N ASP A 87 -10.38 -1.84 0.85
CA ASP A 87 -9.66 -1.84 2.12
C ASP A 87 -10.38 -2.71 3.16
N LEU A 88 -9.61 -3.23 4.10
CA LEU A 88 -10.13 -4.02 5.22
C LEU A 88 -10.77 -3.13 6.31
N SER A 89 -10.36 -1.85 6.41
CA SER A 89 -10.79 -0.88 7.42
C SER A 89 -11.98 -0.05 6.94
N PRO A 90 -13.19 -0.24 7.50
CA PRO A 90 -14.33 0.63 7.23
C PRO A 90 -14.05 2.10 7.60
N GLY A 91 -13.31 2.35 8.70
CA GLY A 91 -12.97 3.71 9.12
C GLY A 91 -12.12 4.46 8.09
N MET A 92 -11.17 3.80 7.45
CA MET A 92 -10.40 4.38 6.34
C MET A 92 -11.29 4.69 5.15
N LEU A 93 -12.15 3.75 4.76
CA LEU A 93 -13.05 3.90 3.61
C LEU A 93 -14.06 5.03 3.79
N GLU A 94 -14.56 5.26 5.01
CA GLU A 94 -15.46 6.39 5.28
C GLU A 94 -14.79 7.75 5.03
N VAL A 95 -13.50 7.88 5.40
CA VAL A 95 -12.71 9.07 5.05
C VAL A 95 -12.55 9.16 3.52
N GLY A 96 -12.23 8.03 2.89
CA GLY A 96 -12.06 7.94 1.44
C GLY A 96 -13.33 8.31 0.67
N LYS A 97 -14.49 7.79 1.04
CA LYS A 97 -15.80 8.13 0.43
C LYS A 97 -16.08 9.64 0.48
N LYS A 98 -15.82 10.28 1.62
CA LYS A 98 -15.94 11.74 1.74
C LYS A 98 -15.01 12.49 0.78
N LYS A 99 -13.76 12.03 0.64
CA LYS A 99 -12.77 12.63 -0.28
C LYS A 99 -13.20 12.44 -1.75
N VAL A 100 -13.68 11.26 -2.12
CA VAL A 100 -14.22 10.95 -3.46
C VAL A 100 -15.40 11.86 -3.79
N ALA A 101 -16.37 11.98 -2.87
CA ALA A 101 -17.53 12.85 -3.03
C ALA A 101 -17.15 14.33 -3.17
N ASN A 102 -16.24 14.83 -2.34
CA ASN A 102 -15.75 16.23 -2.40
C ASN A 102 -15.05 16.58 -3.73
N LYS A 103 -14.63 15.56 -4.50
CA LYS A 103 -14.00 15.71 -5.81
C LYS A 103 -14.93 15.36 -6.97
N ASN A 104 -16.21 15.05 -6.69
CA ASN A 104 -17.19 14.62 -7.67
C ASN A 104 -16.75 13.38 -8.48
N LEU A 105 -16.07 12.43 -7.83
CA LEU A 105 -15.53 11.22 -8.47
C LEU A 105 -16.35 9.94 -8.17
N GLN A 106 -17.51 10.04 -7.53
CA GLN A 106 -18.33 8.90 -7.12
C GLN A 106 -18.90 8.06 -8.28
N ASN A 107 -18.91 8.60 -9.49
CA ASN A 107 -19.28 7.86 -10.70
C ASN A 107 -18.10 7.09 -11.32
N THR A 108 -16.87 7.33 -10.86
CA THR A 108 -15.65 6.71 -11.37
C THR A 108 -14.97 5.83 -10.32
N ILE A 109 -15.12 6.19 -9.02
CA ILE A 109 -14.44 5.50 -7.91
C ILE A 109 -15.46 4.93 -6.95
N GLU A 110 -15.41 3.62 -6.77
CA GLU A 110 -16.16 2.88 -5.75
C GLU A 110 -15.22 2.50 -4.59
N MET A 111 -15.68 2.64 -3.33
CA MET A 111 -14.94 2.29 -2.13
C MET A 111 -15.58 1.10 -1.43
N VAL A 112 -14.91 -0.06 -1.44
CA VAL A 112 -15.43 -1.38 -1.04
C VAL A 112 -14.67 -1.94 0.15
N VAL A 113 -15.38 -2.43 1.16
CA VAL A 113 -14.77 -3.23 2.25
C VAL A 113 -14.44 -4.62 1.72
N GLY A 114 -13.19 -5.05 1.88
CA GLY A 114 -12.80 -6.39 1.44
C GLY A 114 -11.43 -6.82 1.95
N ASP A 115 -11.19 -8.10 1.85
CA ASP A 115 -9.95 -8.76 2.24
C ASP A 115 -9.08 -9.02 1.02
N SER A 116 -7.85 -8.50 1.01
CA SER A 116 -6.87 -8.73 -0.05
C SER A 116 -6.48 -10.21 -0.24
N GLU A 117 -6.71 -11.04 0.78
CA GLU A 117 -6.42 -12.48 0.73
C GLU A 117 -7.63 -13.32 0.30
N ASN A 118 -8.77 -12.68 0.00
CA ASN A 118 -10.00 -13.27 -0.50
C ASN A 118 -10.80 -12.19 -1.25
N LEU A 119 -10.35 -11.83 -2.45
CA LEU A 119 -10.92 -10.73 -3.22
C LEU A 119 -12.30 -11.12 -3.77
N PRO A 120 -13.35 -10.29 -3.55
CA PRO A 120 -14.72 -10.59 -4.00
C PRO A 120 -14.94 -10.25 -5.49
N PHE A 121 -13.97 -10.60 -6.33
CA PHE A 121 -14.02 -10.34 -7.77
C PHE A 121 -13.73 -11.63 -8.55
N GLU A 122 -14.26 -11.71 -9.76
CA GLU A 122 -14.00 -12.81 -10.67
C GLU A 122 -12.55 -12.78 -11.20
N ASP A 123 -12.10 -13.90 -11.74
CA ASP A 123 -10.81 -14.00 -12.40
C ASP A 123 -10.71 -13.01 -13.56
N ASN A 124 -9.53 -12.43 -13.76
CA ASN A 124 -9.27 -11.54 -14.90
C ASN A 124 -10.24 -10.35 -15.01
N SER A 125 -10.57 -9.68 -13.91
CA SER A 125 -11.53 -8.59 -13.83
C SER A 125 -10.92 -7.20 -14.09
N PHE A 126 -9.62 -7.02 -13.80
CA PHE A 126 -8.98 -5.70 -13.83
C PHE A 126 -7.80 -5.62 -14.80
N ASP A 127 -7.69 -4.47 -15.49
CA ASP A 127 -6.56 -4.18 -16.39
C ASP A 127 -5.31 -3.76 -15.63
N ALA A 128 -5.50 -3.12 -14.47
CA ALA A 128 -4.40 -2.75 -13.58
C ALA A 128 -4.80 -2.94 -12.11
N ILE A 129 -3.80 -3.30 -11.28
CA ILE A 129 -3.96 -3.39 -9.83
C ILE A 129 -2.83 -2.62 -9.17
N THR A 130 -3.17 -1.86 -8.13
CA THR A 130 -2.20 -1.09 -7.34
C THR A 130 -2.29 -1.44 -5.87
N VAL A 131 -1.16 -1.37 -5.17
CA VAL A 131 -1.08 -1.41 -3.71
C VAL A 131 -0.05 -0.39 -3.25
N ALA A 132 -0.45 0.59 -2.45
CA ALA A 132 0.48 1.56 -1.88
C ALA A 132 0.58 1.42 -0.36
N PHE A 133 1.75 1.00 0.14
CA PHE A 133 2.06 0.80 1.57
C PHE A 133 1.16 -0.22 2.27
N GLY A 134 0.60 -1.17 1.50
CA GLY A 134 -0.38 -2.15 1.96
C GLY A 134 0.13 -3.57 2.07
N VAL A 135 0.98 -4.03 1.13
CA VAL A 135 1.38 -5.45 1.03
C VAL A 135 2.07 -6.00 2.28
N ARG A 136 2.82 -5.18 3.02
CA ARG A 136 3.48 -5.58 4.27
C ARG A 136 2.49 -5.90 5.40
N ASN A 137 1.26 -5.40 5.27
CA ASN A 137 0.20 -5.60 6.26
C ASN A 137 -0.59 -6.90 6.04
N PHE A 138 -0.47 -7.54 4.88
CA PHE A 138 -1.12 -8.82 4.63
C PHE A 138 -0.72 -9.85 5.69
N GLU A 139 -1.66 -10.63 6.16
CA GLU A 139 -1.39 -11.70 7.11
C GLU A 139 -0.64 -12.84 6.42
N ASN A 140 -1.09 -13.20 5.22
CA ASN A 140 -0.41 -14.11 4.31
C ASN A 140 -0.09 -13.40 2.99
N LEU A 141 1.17 -12.96 2.86
CA LEU A 141 1.62 -12.20 1.69
C LEU A 141 1.44 -12.98 0.37
N GLU A 142 1.83 -14.26 0.34
CA GLU A 142 1.74 -15.09 -0.88
C GLU A 142 0.28 -15.24 -1.30
N LYS A 143 -0.63 -15.55 -0.36
CA LYS A 143 -2.06 -15.68 -0.65
C LYS A 143 -2.67 -14.40 -1.21
N GLY A 144 -2.35 -13.23 -0.64
CA GLY A 144 -2.82 -11.95 -1.17
C GLY A 144 -2.28 -11.68 -2.58
N LEU A 145 -1.02 -12.03 -2.84
CA LEU A 145 -0.43 -11.88 -4.18
C LEU A 145 -1.02 -12.89 -5.19
N GLU A 146 -1.38 -14.11 -4.77
CA GLU A 146 -2.11 -15.08 -5.60
C GLU A 146 -3.49 -14.55 -6.01
N GLU A 147 -4.25 -13.97 -5.07
CA GLU A 147 -5.53 -13.32 -5.35
C GLU A 147 -5.39 -12.14 -6.31
N ILE A 148 -4.37 -11.30 -6.11
CA ILE A 148 -4.05 -10.21 -7.04
C ILE A 148 -3.76 -10.75 -8.44
N HIS A 149 -2.95 -11.81 -8.54
CA HIS A 149 -2.65 -12.44 -9.81
C HIS A 149 -3.90 -13.04 -10.44
N ARG A 150 -4.80 -13.66 -9.65
CA ARG A 150 -6.04 -14.26 -10.14
C ARG A 150 -6.95 -13.22 -10.79
N VAL A 151 -7.20 -12.09 -10.12
CA VAL A 151 -8.14 -11.06 -10.60
C VAL A 151 -7.54 -10.11 -11.64
N LEU A 152 -6.22 -10.08 -11.81
CA LEU A 152 -5.54 -9.33 -12.87
C LEU A 152 -5.73 -10.03 -14.22
N ARG A 153 -6.07 -9.28 -15.26
CA ARG A 153 -6.16 -9.78 -16.65
C ARG A 153 -4.81 -10.18 -17.21
N PRO A 154 -4.75 -11.17 -18.11
CA PRO A 154 -3.55 -11.42 -18.90
C PRO A 154 -3.08 -10.15 -19.63
N GLY A 155 -1.79 -9.81 -19.51
CA GLY A 155 -1.23 -8.55 -20.00
C GLY A 155 -1.49 -7.33 -19.11
N GLY A 156 -2.28 -7.49 -18.04
CA GLY A 156 -2.53 -6.44 -17.06
C GLY A 156 -1.28 -6.06 -16.24
N ASN A 157 -1.33 -4.89 -15.61
CA ASN A 157 -0.20 -4.36 -14.85
C ASN A 157 -0.47 -4.39 -13.34
N PHE A 158 0.47 -4.94 -12.58
CA PHE A 158 0.48 -4.87 -11.13
C PHE A 158 1.56 -3.88 -10.67
N VAL A 159 1.18 -2.88 -9.86
CA VAL A 159 2.09 -1.84 -9.38
C VAL A 159 2.03 -1.75 -7.87
N VAL A 160 3.17 -1.96 -7.22
CA VAL A 160 3.31 -1.84 -5.76
C VAL A 160 4.21 -0.67 -5.42
N LEU A 161 3.75 0.20 -4.53
CA LEU A 161 4.59 1.19 -3.83
C LEU A 161 4.75 0.74 -2.38
N GLU A 162 5.97 0.44 -1.98
CA GLU A 162 6.20 -0.02 -0.61
C GLU A 162 7.51 0.56 -0.04
N THR A 163 7.58 0.62 1.29
CA THR A 163 8.78 1.03 2.00
C THR A 163 9.93 0.07 1.73
N SER A 164 11.13 0.60 1.67
CA SER A 164 12.35 -0.20 1.56
C SER A 164 13.48 0.43 2.38
N VAL A 165 14.57 -0.31 2.53
CA VAL A 165 15.74 0.14 3.30
C VAL A 165 16.85 0.52 2.35
N PRO A 166 17.38 1.76 2.41
CA PRO A 166 18.53 2.18 1.62
C PRO A 166 19.72 1.26 1.84
N THR A 167 20.33 0.82 0.75
CA THR A 167 21.51 -0.08 0.80
C THR A 167 22.84 0.69 0.74
N ARG A 168 22.86 1.90 0.16
CA ARG A 168 24.07 2.69 -0.07
C ARG A 168 24.34 3.69 1.06
N THR A 169 25.58 3.80 1.49
CA THR A 169 26.13 4.86 2.34
C THR A 169 26.16 6.18 1.55
N PRO A 170 25.84 7.36 2.16
CA PRO A 170 25.48 7.63 3.56
C PRO A 170 23.99 7.47 3.87
N PHE A 171 23.14 7.22 2.87
CA PHE A 171 21.66 7.16 3.03
C PHE A 171 21.21 6.08 4.00
N LYS A 172 21.92 4.93 4.03
CA LYS A 172 21.63 3.85 4.98
C LYS A 172 21.80 4.31 6.44
N GLN A 173 22.83 5.09 6.75
CA GLN A 173 23.03 5.61 8.10
C GLN A 173 21.99 6.66 8.45
N GLY A 174 21.71 7.59 7.53
CA GLY A 174 20.68 8.61 7.70
C GLY A 174 19.29 7.99 7.96
N TYR A 175 18.94 6.96 7.20
CA TYR A 175 17.68 6.23 7.39
C TYR A 175 17.62 5.53 8.76
N LYS A 176 18.71 4.91 9.23
CA LYS A 176 18.78 4.31 10.57
C LYS A 176 18.56 5.34 11.68
N ILE A 177 19.17 6.53 11.55
CA ILE A 177 18.97 7.62 12.51
C ILE A 177 17.51 8.10 12.48
N TYR A 178 16.98 8.31 11.28
CA TYR A 178 15.59 8.72 11.07
C TYR A 178 14.58 7.74 11.71
N THR A 179 14.71 6.44 11.42
CA THR A 179 13.79 5.41 11.93
C THR A 179 13.95 5.17 13.43
N LYS A 180 15.15 5.37 13.99
CA LYS A 180 15.43 5.14 15.41
C LYS A 180 14.99 6.30 16.31
N TYR A 181 15.13 7.55 15.84
CA TYR A 181 14.94 8.74 16.68
C TYR A 181 13.81 9.65 16.19
N VAL A 182 13.72 9.93 14.89
CA VAL A 182 12.77 10.91 14.34
C VAL A 182 11.38 10.32 14.24
N LEU A 183 11.25 9.14 13.66
CA LEU A 183 9.95 8.50 13.44
C LEU A 183 9.17 8.21 14.76
N PRO A 184 9.80 7.68 15.83
CA PRO A 184 9.12 7.53 17.11
C PRO A 184 8.71 8.87 17.75
N SER A 185 9.52 9.93 17.59
CA SER A 185 9.21 11.26 18.12
C SER A 185 7.98 11.87 17.43
N ILE A 186 7.88 11.72 16.11
CA ILE A 186 6.69 12.13 15.34
C ILE A 186 5.47 11.33 15.81
N GLY A 187 5.58 10.00 15.94
CA GLY A 187 4.50 9.15 16.44
C GLY A 187 3.99 9.58 17.81
N ASN A 188 4.88 9.90 18.74
CA ASN A 188 4.52 10.36 20.08
C ASN A 188 3.81 11.72 20.08
N LEU A 189 4.12 12.61 19.13
CA LEU A 189 3.57 13.95 19.08
C LEU A 189 2.19 13.99 18.41
N PHE A 190 1.96 13.16 17.39
CA PHE A 190 0.78 13.24 16.52
C PHE A 190 -0.24 12.12 16.72
N SER A 191 0.05 11.11 17.56
CA SER A 191 -0.86 9.97 17.72
C SER A 191 -1.18 9.63 19.17
N LYS A 192 -2.45 9.28 19.39
CA LYS A 192 -2.91 8.63 20.62
C LYS A 192 -2.53 7.14 20.68
N ASP A 193 -2.23 6.51 19.54
CA ASP A 193 -1.86 5.08 19.44
C ASP A 193 -0.38 4.92 19.10
N ARG A 194 0.45 4.82 20.15
CA ARG A 194 1.90 4.59 20.01
C ARG A 194 2.23 3.23 19.40
N SER A 195 1.39 2.22 19.64
CA SER A 195 1.59 0.86 19.13
C SER A 195 1.47 0.81 17.62
N ALA A 196 0.55 1.58 17.03
CA ALA A 196 0.38 1.70 15.60
C ALA A 196 1.67 2.18 14.90
N TYR A 197 2.33 3.22 15.43
CA TYR A 197 3.56 3.76 14.80
C TYR A 197 4.76 2.84 14.97
N LYS A 198 4.85 2.16 16.11
CA LYS A 198 5.86 1.13 16.32
C LYS A 198 5.68 0.02 15.29
N TYR A 199 4.45 -0.46 15.11
CA TYR A 199 4.11 -1.46 14.11
C TYR A 199 4.46 -1.01 12.68
N LEU A 200 4.11 0.22 12.28
CA LEU A 200 4.41 0.75 10.95
C LEU A 200 5.92 0.75 10.66
N SER A 201 6.75 1.05 11.66
CA SER A 201 8.20 1.00 11.54
C SER A 201 8.75 -0.43 11.52
N GLU A 202 8.30 -1.28 12.45
CA GLU A 202 8.75 -2.67 12.55
C GLU A 202 8.35 -3.46 11.30
N SER A 203 7.10 -3.35 10.84
CA SER A 203 6.63 -4.03 9.63
C SER A 203 7.40 -3.62 8.37
N ALA A 204 7.75 -2.34 8.24
CA ALA A 204 8.58 -1.85 7.15
C ALA A 204 10.00 -2.45 7.16
N SER A 205 10.57 -2.68 8.35
CA SER A 205 11.94 -3.20 8.49
C SER A 205 12.08 -4.68 8.14
N VAL A 206 11.00 -5.46 8.34
CA VAL A 206 10.99 -6.92 8.09
C VAL A 206 10.41 -7.29 6.73
N PHE A 207 9.79 -6.36 6.04
CA PHE A 207 9.21 -6.61 4.72
C PHE A 207 10.29 -7.00 3.70
N PRO A 208 10.10 -8.09 2.94
CA PRO A 208 11.03 -8.48 1.88
C PRO A 208 11.04 -7.43 0.77
N HIS A 209 12.13 -6.67 0.63
CA HIS A 209 12.25 -5.61 -0.37
C HIS A 209 13.32 -5.92 -1.43
N GLY A 210 13.31 -5.18 -2.52
CA GLY A 210 14.25 -5.35 -3.62
C GLY A 210 14.11 -6.74 -4.28
N GLN A 211 15.22 -7.42 -4.48
CA GLN A 211 15.24 -8.73 -5.14
C GLN A 211 14.45 -9.81 -4.39
N ALA A 212 14.38 -9.72 -3.05
CA ALA A 212 13.59 -10.68 -2.26
C ALA A 212 12.10 -10.61 -2.61
N PHE A 213 11.54 -9.41 -2.76
CA PHE A 213 10.15 -9.24 -3.17
C PHE A 213 9.94 -9.62 -4.65
N ASN A 214 10.89 -9.28 -5.54
CA ASN A 214 10.85 -9.70 -6.94
C ASN A 214 10.79 -11.25 -7.07
N ASN A 215 11.53 -11.97 -6.23
CA ASN A 215 11.52 -13.43 -6.23
C ASN A 215 10.17 -14.00 -5.79
N ILE A 216 9.49 -13.36 -4.83
CA ILE A 216 8.13 -13.73 -4.41
C ILE A 216 7.16 -13.53 -5.57
N LEU A 217 7.18 -12.35 -6.22
CA LEU A 217 6.33 -12.07 -7.38
C LEU A 217 6.54 -13.09 -8.49
N LYS A 218 7.81 -13.43 -8.78
CA LYS A 218 8.14 -14.45 -9.79
C LYS A 218 7.59 -15.83 -9.42
N LYS A 219 7.65 -16.21 -8.15
CA LYS A 219 7.12 -17.52 -7.65
C LYS A 219 5.60 -17.59 -7.85
N ILE A 220 4.87 -16.48 -7.67
CA ILE A 220 3.42 -16.42 -7.89
C ILE A 220 3.04 -16.53 -9.37
N GLY A 221 3.94 -16.17 -10.29
CA GLY A 221 3.69 -16.24 -11.74
C GLY A 221 3.75 -14.89 -12.45
N PHE A 222 4.04 -13.79 -11.73
CA PHE A 222 4.22 -12.48 -12.37
C PHE A 222 5.46 -12.47 -13.27
N ILE A 223 5.36 -11.74 -14.38
CA ILE A 223 6.42 -11.55 -15.38
C ILE A 223 6.79 -10.08 -15.53
N GLY A 224 7.86 -9.77 -16.26
CA GLY A 224 8.29 -8.40 -16.52
C GLY A 224 8.58 -7.58 -15.25
N ILE A 225 9.06 -8.25 -14.19
CA ILE A 225 9.20 -7.67 -12.86
C ILE A 225 10.34 -6.65 -12.82
N GLU A 226 10.01 -5.40 -12.52
CA GLU A 226 10.96 -4.31 -12.34
C GLU A 226 10.86 -3.74 -10.91
N ASN A 227 12.01 -3.41 -10.31
CA ASN A 227 12.10 -2.67 -9.07
C ASN A 227 12.72 -1.29 -9.33
N LYS A 228 11.98 -0.23 -9.02
CA LYS A 228 12.39 1.17 -9.22
C LYS A 228 12.53 1.86 -7.85
N PRO A 229 13.73 1.88 -7.23
CA PRO A 229 13.95 2.55 -5.95
C PRO A 229 13.62 4.05 -6.03
N GLN A 230 12.97 4.56 -4.99
CA GLN A 230 12.58 5.95 -4.84
C GLN A 230 13.34 6.61 -3.70
N THR A 231 13.64 7.91 -3.85
CA THR A 231 14.25 8.74 -2.79
C THR A 231 15.40 8.02 -2.08
N MET A 232 16.45 7.68 -2.85
CA MET A 232 17.65 6.98 -2.37
C MET A 232 17.38 5.59 -1.75
N GLY A 233 16.23 4.99 -2.04
CA GLY A 233 15.88 3.63 -1.61
C GLY A 233 15.05 3.55 -0.33
N VAL A 234 14.44 4.64 0.15
CA VAL A 234 13.51 4.61 1.30
C VAL A 234 12.15 4.03 0.94
N ALA A 235 11.83 4.01 -0.34
CA ALA A 235 10.67 3.32 -0.92
C ALA A 235 11.05 2.71 -2.26
N SER A 236 10.24 1.79 -2.76
CA SER A 236 10.38 1.19 -4.08
C SER A 236 9.04 1.11 -4.78
N ILE A 237 9.03 1.37 -6.08
CA ILE A 237 7.91 1.05 -6.95
C ILE A 237 8.29 -0.24 -7.69
N TYR A 238 7.47 -1.27 -7.51
CA TYR A 238 7.57 -2.53 -8.25
C TYR A 238 6.50 -2.53 -9.32
N VAL A 239 6.88 -2.95 -10.51
CA VAL A 239 5.98 -3.14 -11.65
C VAL A 239 6.11 -4.57 -12.11
N ALA A 240 4.99 -5.21 -12.38
CA ALA A 240 4.94 -6.57 -12.90
C ALA A 240 3.71 -6.73 -13.80
N SER A 241 3.64 -7.79 -14.58
CA SER A 241 2.50 -8.15 -15.42
C SER A 241 2.09 -9.61 -15.21
N LYS A 242 0.84 -9.93 -15.56
CA LYS A 242 0.35 -11.30 -15.64
C LYS A 242 0.54 -11.84 -17.05
#